data_99d82acad48b89e1db84e1187f1403a9
#
_entry.id   99d82acad48b89e1db84e1187f1403a9
#
_cell.length_a   1.000
_cell.length_b   1.000
_cell.length_c   1.000
_cell.angle_alpha   90.00
_cell.angle_beta   90.00
_cell.angle_gamma   90.00
#
_symmetry.space_group_name_H-M   'P 1'
#
loop_
_entity.id
_entity.type
_entity.pdbx_description
1 polymer ?
#
loop_
_entity_poly.entity_id
_entity_poly.type
_entity_poly.pdbx_seq_one_letter_code
_entity_poly.pdbx_strand_id
1 'polypeptide(L)'
;MIAPNKCNKENERIKLLKSYSILDTLPESDYDNLTALASHICETPIALITFIEDDRQWFKSRRGVNIDEMPREISFCAHAINDPNALFEINDARNDARFFDNPLVTGAENVIFYAGVPIKNLDGLPLGTICVIDHKPKILTEEQKVALQALADQTMKLLELRLNKIELEKTLVALKKKNDDLERFAHIAAHDLKSPLANISGLSDFFIEIYGDSIDQEAIEVITLIKSSSVKLKEMIDDLLLYSKSNLSDKENYNEVFISDLEKDFSNLYIFKDNCIITFKSAVNSIYVNKGAFEQILNNLVTNAIKYSDTEKIQIEIVITEDLDFYMVTVTDNGIGILKENQKNIFDLFTIINSEDRFGVKGTGIGLAIVKELVEDQGGTISVYSKVGKGSKFIFTLARNKY
;
A
#
# COMPACT_ATOMS: atom_id res chain seq x y z
N MET A 1 8.12 -24.01 -49.66
CA MET A 1 8.08 -23.66 -48.24
C MET A 1 7.01 -24.49 -47.51
N ILE A 2 7.34 -24.99 -46.35
CA ILE A 2 6.36 -25.68 -45.49
C ILE A 2 5.86 -24.67 -44.44
N ALA A 3 4.55 -24.43 -44.41
CA ALA A 3 3.97 -23.55 -43.40
C ALA A 3 4.05 -24.19 -42.00
N PRO A 4 4.25 -23.38 -40.92
CA PRO A 4 4.31 -23.90 -39.57
C PRO A 4 2.96 -24.44 -39.10
N ASN A 5 2.96 -25.59 -38.43
CA ASN A 5 1.78 -26.13 -37.81
C ASN A 5 1.29 -25.21 -36.62
N LYS A 6 0.02 -25.26 -36.28
CA LYS A 6 -0.45 -24.70 -35.01
C LYS A 6 -0.03 -25.63 -33.86
N CYS A 7 0.30 -25.03 -32.71
CA CYS A 7 0.68 -25.77 -31.51
C CYS A 7 -0.50 -26.60 -30.95
N ASN A 8 -0.16 -27.68 -30.25
CA ASN A 8 -1.14 -28.38 -29.42
C ASN A 8 -1.71 -27.45 -28.42
N LYS A 9 -2.86 -27.10 -28.12
CA LYS A 9 -3.41 -26.09 -27.20
C LYS A 9 -3.28 -24.62 -27.67
N GLU A 10 -3.36 -24.43 -29.00
CA GLU A 10 -3.21 -23.09 -29.60
C GLU A 10 -4.14 -22.04 -28.97
N ASN A 11 -5.40 -22.39 -28.70
CA ASN A 11 -6.38 -21.46 -28.09
C ASN A 11 -5.98 -21.06 -26.66
N GLU A 12 -5.45 -21.99 -25.87
CA GLU A 12 -4.96 -21.71 -24.49
C GLU A 12 -3.73 -20.79 -24.55
N ARG A 13 -2.80 -21.09 -25.46
CA ARG A 13 -1.59 -20.32 -25.72
C ARG A 13 -1.91 -18.86 -26.11
N ILE A 14 -2.81 -18.65 -27.07
CA ILE A 14 -3.22 -17.31 -27.50
C ILE A 14 -3.92 -16.55 -26.39
N LYS A 15 -4.82 -17.22 -25.65
CA LYS A 15 -5.49 -16.61 -24.50
C LYS A 15 -4.49 -16.16 -23.44
N LEU A 16 -3.49 -17.00 -23.14
CA LEU A 16 -2.42 -16.68 -22.21
C LEU A 16 -1.57 -15.50 -22.73
N LEU A 17 -1.15 -15.51 -24.00
CA LEU A 17 -0.40 -14.41 -24.60
C LEU A 17 -1.13 -13.07 -24.46
N LYS A 18 -2.42 -13.04 -24.75
CA LYS A 18 -3.26 -11.83 -24.63
C LYS A 18 -3.39 -11.35 -23.18
N SER A 19 -3.36 -12.26 -22.19
CA SER A 19 -3.45 -11.86 -20.77
C SER A 19 -2.25 -11.05 -20.29
N TYR A 20 -1.07 -11.21 -20.89
CA TYR A 20 0.12 -10.40 -20.58
C TYR A 20 0.00 -8.94 -21.07
N SER A 21 -0.96 -8.64 -21.94
CA SER A 21 -1.13 -7.30 -22.52
C SER A 21 0.16 -6.71 -23.07
N ILE A 22 0.97 -7.57 -23.75
CA ILE A 22 2.28 -7.21 -24.31
C ILE A 22 2.18 -6.81 -25.78
N LEU A 23 1.21 -7.37 -26.52
CA LEU A 23 1.03 -7.11 -27.93
C LEU A 23 0.68 -5.65 -28.19
N ASP A 24 1.19 -5.13 -29.31
CA ASP A 24 0.97 -3.76 -29.79
C ASP A 24 1.38 -2.66 -28.78
N THR A 25 2.29 -2.99 -27.87
CA THR A 25 2.85 -2.04 -26.89
C THR A 25 4.09 -1.33 -27.46
N LEU A 26 4.38 -0.14 -26.91
CA LEU A 26 5.59 0.61 -27.26
C LEU A 26 6.86 -0.18 -26.93
N PRO A 27 8.00 0.14 -27.58
CA PRO A 27 9.31 -0.40 -27.21
C PRO A 27 9.62 -0.18 -25.72
N GLU A 28 10.28 -1.14 -25.10
CA GLU A 28 10.69 -1.10 -23.69
C GLU A 28 12.16 -1.50 -23.58
N SER A 29 12.96 -0.67 -22.91
CA SER A 29 14.41 -0.84 -22.78
C SER A 29 14.84 -2.21 -22.25
N ASP A 30 14.03 -2.82 -21.37
CA ASP A 30 14.35 -4.12 -20.80
C ASP A 30 14.42 -5.22 -21.88
N TYR A 31 13.46 -5.25 -22.80
CA TYR A 31 13.48 -6.18 -23.94
C TYR A 31 14.56 -5.83 -24.96
N ASP A 32 14.79 -4.53 -25.20
CA ASP A 32 15.82 -4.07 -26.14
C ASP A 32 17.23 -4.42 -25.66
N ASN A 33 17.47 -4.37 -24.36
CA ASN A 33 18.72 -4.83 -23.76
C ASN A 33 18.94 -6.34 -23.97
N LEU A 34 17.88 -7.17 -23.84
CA LEU A 34 17.98 -8.60 -24.07
C LEU A 34 18.30 -8.92 -25.53
N THR A 35 17.67 -8.25 -26.49
CA THR A 35 18.00 -8.42 -27.93
C THR A 35 19.41 -7.94 -28.26
N ALA A 36 19.85 -6.83 -27.64
CA ALA A 36 21.22 -6.35 -27.80
C ALA A 36 22.26 -7.37 -27.30
N LEU A 37 22.00 -7.97 -26.13
CA LEU A 37 22.84 -9.01 -25.54
C LEU A 37 22.84 -10.28 -26.43
N ALA A 38 21.66 -10.75 -26.89
CA ALA A 38 21.55 -11.90 -27.77
C ALA A 38 22.38 -11.73 -29.06
N SER A 39 22.25 -10.57 -29.74
CA SER A 39 23.01 -10.21 -30.91
C SER A 39 24.53 -10.19 -30.63
N HIS A 40 24.95 -9.63 -29.51
CA HIS A 40 26.37 -9.53 -29.16
C HIS A 40 26.97 -10.90 -28.81
N ILE A 41 26.29 -11.67 -27.94
CA ILE A 41 26.78 -13.01 -27.52
C ILE A 41 26.84 -13.98 -28.68
N CYS A 42 25.81 -14.00 -29.51
CA CYS A 42 25.77 -14.89 -30.68
C CYS A 42 26.51 -14.34 -31.88
N GLU A 43 27.06 -13.12 -31.81
CA GLU A 43 27.77 -12.45 -32.90
C GLU A 43 26.96 -12.46 -34.21
N THR A 44 25.67 -12.05 -34.11
CA THR A 44 24.75 -12.02 -35.26
C THR A 44 24.24 -10.57 -35.46
N PRO A 45 24.02 -10.15 -36.72
CA PRO A 45 23.56 -8.81 -37.04
C PRO A 45 22.10 -8.56 -36.60
N ILE A 46 21.30 -9.62 -36.47
CA ILE A 46 19.88 -9.54 -36.15
C ILE A 46 19.58 -10.35 -34.89
N ALA A 47 18.82 -9.76 -33.99
CA ALA A 47 18.25 -10.44 -32.84
C ALA A 47 16.83 -9.86 -32.54
N LEU A 48 15.91 -10.75 -32.21
CA LEU A 48 14.48 -10.39 -32.03
C LEU A 48 13.92 -11.06 -30.80
N ILE A 49 12.99 -10.34 -30.13
CA ILE A 49 12.01 -10.94 -29.21
C ILE A 49 10.65 -10.79 -29.88
N THR A 50 10.00 -11.92 -30.15
CA THR A 50 8.77 -11.95 -30.93
C THR A 50 7.71 -12.79 -30.24
N PHE A 51 6.45 -12.45 -30.46
CA PHE A 51 5.29 -13.19 -30.01
C PHE A 51 4.46 -13.65 -31.20
N ILE A 52 3.93 -14.88 -31.12
CA ILE A 52 3.22 -15.51 -32.24
C ILE A 52 1.72 -15.49 -31.95
N GLU A 53 0.97 -14.74 -32.76
CA GLU A 53 -0.51 -14.74 -32.76
C GLU A 53 -1.07 -15.78 -33.75
N ASP A 54 -2.37 -15.69 -34.03
CA ASP A 54 -3.06 -16.61 -34.92
C ASP A 54 -2.55 -16.54 -36.38
N ASP A 55 -2.29 -15.33 -36.87
CA ASP A 55 -1.97 -15.02 -38.26
C ASP A 55 -0.70 -14.21 -38.44
N ARG A 56 -0.17 -13.64 -37.36
CA ARG A 56 1.04 -12.80 -37.40
C ARG A 56 2.08 -13.20 -36.34
N GLN A 57 3.30 -12.84 -36.62
CA GLN A 57 4.40 -12.73 -35.69
C GLN A 57 4.60 -11.24 -35.40
N TRP A 58 4.46 -10.85 -34.13
CA TRP A 58 4.65 -9.47 -33.67
C TRP A 58 6.00 -9.32 -32.94
N PHE A 59 6.71 -8.21 -33.18
CA PHE A 59 8.05 -7.98 -32.66
C PHE A 59 8.02 -7.02 -31.48
N LYS A 60 8.28 -7.53 -30.26
CA LYS A 60 8.39 -6.72 -29.05
C LYS A 60 9.69 -5.94 -29.02
N SER A 61 10.77 -6.58 -29.41
CA SER A 61 12.08 -5.96 -29.53
C SER A 61 12.80 -6.48 -30.76
N ARG A 62 13.54 -5.60 -31.42
CA ARG A 62 14.21 -5.89 -32.68
C ARG A 62 15.54 -5.16 -32.80
N ARG A 63 16.54 -5.86 -33.31
CA ARG A 63 17.84 -5.33 -33.69
C ARG A 63 18.17 -5.81 -35.08
N GLY A 64 18.63 -4.92 -35.97
CA GLY A 64 19.04 -5.24 -37.33
C GLY A 64 17.93 -5.36 -38.38
N VAL A 65 16.65 -5.17 -37.95
CA VAL A 65 15.50 -5.11 -38.88
C VAL A 65 14.58 -3.92 -38.50
N ASN A 66 13.80 -3.44 -39.48
CA ASN A 66 12.90 -2.30 -39.29
C ASN A 66 11.46 -2.64 -39.71
N ILE A 67 10.92 -3.72 -39.13
CA ILE A 67 9.52 -4.16 -39.28
C ILE A 67 8.96 -4.45 -37.93
N ASP A 68 7.66 -4.22 -37.73
CA ASP A 68 6.96 -4.40 -36.43
C ASP A 68 6.26 -5.77 -36.34
N GLU A 69 5.91 -6.34 -37.49
CA GLU A 69 5.21 -7.61 -37.60
C GLU A 69 5.42 -8.24 -38.96
N MET A 70 5.09 -9.53 -39.08
CA MET A 70 5.11 -10.27 -40.33
C MET A 70 4.06 -11.39 -40.31
N PRO A 71 3.67 -11.94 -41.51
CA PRO A 71 2.77 -13.08 -41.55
C PRO A 71 3.36 -14.31 -40.87
N ARG A 72 2.54 -15.01 -40.07
CA ARG A 72 2.91 -16.24 -39.35
C ARG A 72 3.39 -17.33 -40.31
N GLU A 73 2.81 -17.40 -41.49
CA GLU A 73 3.04 -18.48 -42.46
C GLU A 73 4.51 -18.59 -42.94
N ILE A 74 5.22 -17.46 -42.97
CA ILE A 74 6.64 -17.42 -43.41
C ILE A 74 7.60 -17.41 -42.22
N SER A 75 7.10 -17.48 -40.99
CA SER A 75 7.86 -17.29 -39.75
C SER A 75 8.68 -18.52 -39.36
N PHE A 76 9.98 -18.37 -39.17
CA PHE A 76 10.84 -19.35 -38.51
C PHE A 76 10.47 -19.54 -37.04
N CYS A 77 10.11 -18.47 -36.36
CA CYS A 77 9.69 -18.46 -34.93
C CYS A 77 8.41 -19.28 -34.71
N ALA A 78 7.50 -19.28 -35.69
CA ALA A 78 6.26 -20.08 -35.61
C ALA A 78 6.56 -21.60 -35.78
N HIS A 79 7.66 -21.98 -36.41
CA HIS A 79 8.17 -23.37 -36.39
C HIS A 79 8.82 -23.68 -35.05
N ALA A 80 9.63 -22.76 -34.51
CA ALA A 80 10.35 -22.96 -33.25
C ALA A 80 9.41 -23.23 -32.05
N ILE A 81 8.25 -22.54 -31.96
CA ILE A 81 7.31 -22.74 -30.85
C ILE A 81 6.62 -24.12 -30.85
N ASN A 82 6.72 -24.93 -31.93
CA ASN A 82 6.14 -26.26 -31.97
C ASN A 82 6.90 -27.28 -31.10
N ASP A 83 8.16 -27.03 -30.78
CA ASP A 83 8.92 -27.75 -29.76
C ASP A 83 9.40 -26.81 -28.67
N PRO A 84 8.60 -26.58 -27.61
CA PRO A 84 8.91 -25.60 -26.60
C PRO A 84 10.09 -25.95 -25.68
N ASN A 85 10.65 -27.15 -25.81
CA ASN A 85 11.74 -27.63 -24.97
C ASN A 85 13.11 -27.66 -25.68
N ALA A 86 13.14 -27.37 -26.97
CA ALA A 86 14.35 -27.39 -27.76
C ALA A 86 14.67 -26.01 -28.35
N LEU A 87 15.95 -25.71 -28.42
CA LEU A 87 16.43 -24.62 -29.26
C LEU A 87 16.24 -25.05 -30.72
N PHE A 88 15.60 -24.21 -31.51
CA PHE A 88 15.40 -24.43 -32.94
C PHE A 88 16.53 -23.75 -33.74
N GLU A 89 17.44 -24.53 -34.29
CA GLU A 89 18.62 -24.05 -35.01
C GLU A 89 18.60 -24.50 -36.47
N ILE A 90 18.80 -23.57 -37.39
CA ILE A 90 18.93 -23.77 -38.84
C ILE A 90 20.27 -23.18 -39.25
N ASN A 91 21.25 -24.04 -39.52
CA ASN A 91 22.62 -23.64 -39.84
C ASN A 91 22.74 -22.97 -41.21
N ASP A 92 21.96 -23.44 -42.18
CA ASP A 92 21.86 -22.90 -43.55
C ASP A 92 20.45 -23.16 -44.10
N ALA A 93 19.60 -22.14 -44.09
CA ALA A 93 18.21 -22.25 -44.52
C ALA A 93 18.02 -22.59 -45.99
N ARG A 94 19.01 -22.34 -46.83
CA ARG A 94 19.01 -22.71 -48.27
C ARG A 94 19.02 -24.22 -48.47
N ASN A 95 19.52 -24.98 -47.52
CA ASN A 95 19.63 -26.43 -47.52
C ASN A 95 18.54 -27.13 -46.69
N ASP A 96 17.66 -26.37 -46.03
CA ASP A 96 16.56 -26.91 -45.20
C ASP A 96 15.29 -27.06 -46.05
N ALA A 97 14.72 -28.26 -46.11
CA ALA A 97 13.53 -28.57 -46.90
C ALA A 97 12.28 -27.72 -46.52
N ARG A 98 12.24 -27.15 -45.34
CA ARG A 98 11.16 -26.30 -44.88
C ARG A 98 11.27 -24.85 -45.37
N PHE A 99 12.53 -24.38 -45.62
CA PHE A 99 12.82 -22.96 -45.77
C PHE A 99 13.51 -22.56 -47.07
N PHE A 100 14.05 -23.50 -47.86
CA PHE A 100 14.86 -23.19 -49.05
C PHE A 100 14.18 -22.28 -50.07
N ASP A 101 12.85 -22.31 -50.16
CA ASP A 101 12.00 -21.45 -51.01
C ASP A 101 11.17 -20.41 -50.23
N ASN A 102 11.54 -20.17 -48.97
CA ASN A 102 10.87 -19.18 -48.13
C ASN A 102 11.22 -17.75 -48.60
N PRO A 103 10.26 -16.81 -48.71
CA PRO A 103 10.53 -15.43 -49.11
C PRO A 103 11.61 -14.73 -48.26
N LEU A 104 11.77 -15.06 -47.00
CA LEU A 104 12.80 -14.49 -46.12
C LEU A 104 14.20 -15.01 -46.48
N VAL A 105 14.31 -16.19 -47.08
CA VAL A 105 15.57 -16.78 -47.53
C VAL A 105 15.93 -16.30 -48.96
N THR A 106 14.94 -16.27 -49.84
CA THR A 106 15.12 -15.96 -51.26
C THR A 106 15.00 -14.47 -51.58
N GLY A 107 14.44 -13.69 -50.68
CA GLY A 107 14.20 -12.25 -50.82
C GLY A 107 15.36 -11.38 -50.32
N ALA A 108 15.05 -10.10 -50.11
CA ALA A 108 16.03 -9.09 -49.72
C ALA A 108 16.56 -9.26 -48.29
N GLU A 109 15.77 -9.89 -47.43
CA GLU A 109 16.11 -10.20 -46.03
C GLU A 109 17.25 -11.19 -45.90
N ASN A 110 17.40 -12.10 -46.91
CA ASN A 110 18.51 -13.06 -47.06
C ASN A 110 18.85 -13.77 -45.73
N VAL A 111 17.84 -14.38 -45.08
CA VAL A 111 17.96 -15.12 -43.83
C VAL A 111 18.62 -16.47 -44.14
N ILE A 112 19.86 -16.65 -43.77
CA ILE A 112 20.63 -17.91 -44.03
C ILE A 112 20.72 -18.74 -42.74
N PHE A 113 21.09 -18.13 -41.65
CA PHE A 113 21.14 -18.75 -40.33
C PHE A 113 20.01 -18.25 -39.45
N TYR A 114 19.42 -19.17 -38.68
CA TYR A 114 18.43 -18.87 -37.66
C TYR A 114 18.68 -19.74 -36.41
N ALA A 115 18.65 -19.16 -35.25
CA ALA A 115 18.54 -19.89 -34.00
C ALA A 115 17.53 -19.16 -33.05
N GLY A 116 16.54 -19.92 -32.57
CA GLY A 116 15.51 -19.37 -31.69
C GLY A 116 15.18 -20.29 -30.54
N VAL A 117 15.02 -19.68 -29.35
CA VAL A 117 14.59 -20.36 -28.14
C VAL A 117 13.15 -19.94 -27.83
N PRO A 118 12.22 -20.89 -27.66
CA PRO A 118 10.86 -20.58 -27.28
C PRO A 118 10.78 -19.92 -25.90
N ILE A 119 10.02 -18.81 -25.81
CA ILE A 119 9.63 -18.17 -24.57
C ILE A 119 8.37 -18.88 -24.09
N LYS A 120 8.45 -19.62 -22.99
CA LYS A 120 7.36 -20.47 -22.49
C LYS A 120 7.09 -20.20 -21.01
N ASN A 121 5.83 -20.34 -20.61
CA ASN A 121 5.45 -20.28 -19.21
C ASN A 121 5.81 -21.57 -18.44
N LEU A 122 5.55 -21.61 -17.14
CA LEU A 122 5.81 -22.78 -16.28
C LEU A 122 5.03 -24.04 -16.72
N ASP A 123 3.87 -23.89 -17.36
CA ASP A 123 3.07 -25.00 -17.89
C ASP A 123 3.57 -25.48 -19.26
N GLY A 124 4.66 -24.89 -19.78
CA GLY A 124 5.25 -25.25 -21.04
C GLY A 124 4.55 -24.67 -22.28
N LEU A 125 3.64 -23.71 -22.13
CA LEU A 125 2.96 -23.04 -23.25
C LEU A 125 3.91 -22.01 -23.89
N PRO A 126 4.31 -22.17 -25.17
CA PRO A 126 5.21 -21.23 -25.84
C PRO A 126 4.44 -20.01 -26.35
N LEU A 127 4.90 -18.83 -26.01
CA LEU A 127 4.27 -17.57 -26.39
C LEU A 127 4.89 -16.93 -27.63
N GLY A 128 6.18 -17.17 -27.81
CA GLY A 128 7.00 -16.61 -28.86
C GLY A 128 8.43 -17.10 -28.76
N THR A 129 9.38 -16.35 -29.28
CA THR A 129 10.80 -16.71 -29.24
C THR A 129 11.69 -15.50 -28.98
N ILE A 130 12.85 -15.74 -28.35
CA ILE A 130 14.03 -14.91 -28.58
C ILE A 130 14.87 -15.62 -29.65
N CYS A 131 15.26 -14.90 -30.70
CA CYS A 131 16.00 -15.50 -31.79
C CYS A 131 17.10 -14.59 -32.32
N VAL A 132 18.07 -15.22 -32.95
CA VAL A 132 19.18 -14.56 -33.64
C VAL A 132 19.26 -15.07 -35.10
N ILE A 133 19.64 -14.17 -36.01
CA ILE A 133 19.60 -14.38 -37.44
C ILE A 133 20.89 -13.83 -38.06
N ASP A 134 21.41 -14.57 -39.06
CA ASP A 134 22.58 -14.11 -39.84
C ASP A 134 22.34 -14.31 -41.35
N HIS A 135 23.06 -13.52 -42.16
CA HIS A 135 23.08 -13.60 -43.63
C HIS A 135 24.14 -14.60 -44.19
N LYS A 136 24.74 -15.39 -43.32
CA LYS A 136 25.71 -16.43 -43.64
C LYS A 136 25.51 -17.68 -42.79
N PRO A 137 25.91 -18.88 -43.26
CA PRO A 137 25.81 -20.08 -42.46
C PRO A 137 26.57 -19.94 -41.14
N LYS A 138 25.99 -20.45 -40.03
CA LYS A 138 26.58 -20.43 -38.72
C LYS A 138 26.14 -21.63 -37.89
N ILE A 139 26.94 -21.95 -36.88
CA ILE A 139 26.62 -22.94 -35.85
C ILE A 139 26.90 -22.25 -34.50
N LEU A 140 25.97 -22.28 -33.56
CA LEU A 140 26.16 -21.73 -32.21
C LEU A 140 27.03 -22.66 -31.36
N THR A 141 27.89 -22.09 -30.53
CA THR A 141 28.60 -22.84 -29.50
C THR A 141 27.62 -23.21 -28.37
N GLU A 142 27.98 -24.16 -27.53
CA GLU A 142 27.13 -24.56 -26.38
C GLU A 142 26.95 -23.40 -25.40
N GLU A 143 27.97 -22.55 -25.18
CA GLU A 143 27.88 -21.35 -24.34
C GLU A 143 26.88 -20.35 -24.92
N GLN A 144 26.84 -20.16 -26.23
CA GLN A 144 25.88 -19.30 -26.91
C GLN A 144 24.43 -19.80 -26.76
N LYS A 145 24.25 -21.14 -26.91
CA LYS A 145 22.94 -21.79 -26.73
C LYS A 145 22.42 -21.62 -25.28
N VAL A 146 23.29 -21.85 -24.29
CA VAL A 146 22.96 -21.67 -22.87
C VAL A 146 22.62 -20.21 -22.59
N ALA A 147 23.37 -19.27 -23.13
CA ALA A 147 23.09 -17.85 -22.96
C ALA A 147 21.74 -17.43 -23.58
N LEU A 148 21.45 -17.94 -24.81
CA LEU A 148 20.18 -17.64 -25.47
C LEU A 148 18.98 -18.23 -24.71
N GLN A 149 19.14 -19.44 -24.13
CA GLN A 149 18.13 -20.02 -23.23
C GLN A 149 17.91 -19.13 -21.99
N ALA A 150 18.98 -18.67 -21.33
CA ALA A 150 18.87 -17.79 -20.17
C ALA A 150 18.16 -16.47 -20.49
N LEU A 151 18.38 -15.91 -21.69
CA LEU A 151 17.70 -14.70 -22.15
C LEU A 151 16.20 -14.96 -22.43
N ALA A 152 15.84 -16.15 -22.95
CA ALA A 152 14.43 -16.56 -23.09
C ALA A 152 13.72 -16.67 -21.73
N ASP A 153 14.38 -17.29 -20.76
CA ASP A 153 13.86 -17.40 -19.40
C ASP A 153 13.70 -16.03 -18.74
N GLN A 154 14.65 -15.12 -18.97
CA GLN A 154 14.56 -13.74 -18.47
C GLN A 154 13.42 -12.97 -19.15
N THR A 155 13.20 -13.18 -20.44
CA THR A 155 12.06 -12.58 -21.16
C THR A 155 10.73 -13.03 -20.55
N MET A 156 10.62 -14.33 -20.22
CA MET A 156 9.41 -14.84 -19.56
C MET A 156 9.18 -14.21 -18.18
N LYS A 157 10.23 -14.04 -17.37
CA LYS A 157 10.15 -13.36 -16.07
C LYS A 157 9.68 -11.92 -16.21
N LEU A 158 10.12 -11.18 -17.22
CA LEU A 158 9.62 -9.83 -17.50
C LEU A 158 8.12 -9.81 -17.80
N LEU A 159 7.63 -10.80 -18.57
CA LEU A 159 6.19 -10.93 -18.83
C LEU A 159 5.39 -11.23 -17.56
N GLU A 160 5.87 -12.13 -16.72
CA GLU A 160 5.21 -12.45 -15.43
C GLU A 160 5.18 -11.23 -14.50
N LEU A 161 6.30 -10.49 -14.44
CA LEU A 161 6.36 -9.26 -13.64
C LEU A 161 5.35 -8.22 -14.13
N ARG A 162 5.20 -8.09 -15.46
CA ARG A 162 4.21 -7.21 -16.09
C ARG A 162 2.78 -7.62 -15.69
N LEU A 163 2.45 -8.90 -15.80
CA LEU A 163 1.13 -9.41 -15.42
C LEU A 163 0.80 -9.12 -13.95
N ASN A 164 1.75 -9.46 -13.06
CA ASN A 164 1.60 -9.23 -11.62
C ASN A 164 1.42 -7.74 -11.29
N LYS A 165 2.16 -6.86 -12.00
CA LYS A 165 2.00 -5.41 -11.84
C LYS A 165 0.60 -4.94 -12.22
N ILE A 166 0.08 -5.38 -13.36
CA ILE A 166 -1.28 -5.05 -13.82
C ILE A 166 -2.34 -5.52 -12.81
N GLU A 167 -2.18 -6.73 -12.28
CA GLU A 167 -3.12 -7.29 -11.30
C GLU A 167 -3.07 -6.54 -9.97
N LEU A 168 -1.86 -6.20 -9.51
CA LEU A 168 -1.65 -5.40 -8.30
C LEU A 168 -2.30 -4.01 -8.43
N GLU A 169 -2.09 -3.32 -9.55
CA GLU A 169 -2.70 -2.01 -9.82
C GLU A 169 -4.23 -2.09 -9.80
N LYS A 170 -4.82 -3.10 -10.43
CA LYS A 170 -6.28 -3.32 -10.40
C LYS A 170 -6.79 -3.56 -8.97
N THR A 171 -6.05 -4.36 -8.20
CA THR A 171 -6.41 -4.67 -6.81
C THR A 171 -6.33 -3.44 -5.92
N LEU A 172 -5.28 -2.63 -6.08
CA LEU A 172 -5.11 -1.37 -5.35
C LEU A 172 -6.26 -0.39 -5.64
N VAL A 173 -6.65 -0.23 -6.92
CA VAL A 173 -7.78 0.61 -7.29
C VAL A 173 -9.09 0.12 -6.67
N ALA A 174 -9.33 -1.18 -6.72
CA ALA A 174 -10.54 -1.79 -6.13
C ALA A 174 -10.57 -1.64 -4.60
N LEU A 175 -9.42 -1.82 -3.92
CA LEU A 175 -9.28 -1.65 -2.48
C LEU A 175 -9.52 -0.19 -2.07
N LYS A 176 -8.90 0.75 -2.78
CA LYS A 176 -9.09 2.18 -2.53
C LYS A 176 -10.57 2.56 -2.64
N LYS A 177 -11.24 2.12 -3.71
CA LYS A 177 -12.68 2.38 -3.87
C LYS A 177 -13.51 1.82 -2.72
N LYS A 178 -13.23 0.59 -2.27
CA LYS A 178 -13.95 0.00 -1.13
C LYS A 178 -13.71 0.77 0.16
N ASN A 179 -12.51 1.27 0.38
CA ASN A 179 -12.19 2.11 1.54
C ASN A 179 -12.97 3.42 1.51
N ASP A 180 -12.98 4.12 0.36
CA ASP A 180 -13.72 5.37 0.17
C ASP A 180 -15.25 5.17 0.39
N ASP A 181 -15.80 4.05 -0.07
CA ASP A 181 -17.21 3.69 0.11
C ASP A 181 -17.51 3.42 1.60
N LEU A 182 -16.61 2.75 2.34
CA LEU A 182 -16.75 2.47 3.77
C LEU A 182 -16.70 3.76 4.60
N GLU A 183 -15.78 4.66 4.30
CA GLU A 183 -15.67 5.97 4.96
C GLU A 183 -16.93 6.81 4.74
N ARG A 184 -17.42 6.86 3.50
CA ARG A 184 -18.68 7.56 3.20
C ARG A 184 -19.85 6.97 3.95
N PHE A 185 -19.95 5.64 4.01
CA PHE A 185 -20.98 4.95 4.78
C PHE A 185 -20.89 5.29 6.27
N ALA A 186 -19.70 5.23 6.87
CA ALA A 186 -19.48 5.57 8.27
C ALA A 186 -19.89 7.01 8.57
N HIS A 187 -19.55 7.95 7.66
CA HIS A 187 -19.91 9.37 7.82
C HIS A 187 -21.43 9.59 7.77
N ILE A 188 -22.13 8.97 6.82
CA ILE A 188 -23.60 9.08 6.70
C ILE A 188 -24.27 8.47 7.93
N ALA A 189 -23.87 7.24 8.29
CA ALA A 189 -24.45 6.55 9.44
C ALA A 189 -24.27 7.34 10.75
N ALA A 190 -23.09 7.93 10.95
CA ALA A 190 -22.81 8.75 12.11
C ALA A 190 -23.65 10.04 12.13
N HIS A 191 -23.81 10.73 10.99
CA HIS A 191 -24.67 11.91 10.88
C HIS A 191 -26.12 11.55 11.26
N ASP A 192 -26.64 10.46 10.72
CA ASP A 192 -28.01 10.04 10.95
C ASP A 192 -28.30 9.54 12.38
N LEU A 193 -27.24 9.06 13.08
CA LEU A 193 -27.31 8.72 14.50
C LEU A 193 -27.20 9.94 15.42
N LYS A 194 -26.43 10.97 15.05
CA LYS A 194 -26.26 12.18 15.89
C LYS A 194 -27.56 12.99 16.06
N SER A 195 -28.37 13.05 15.00
CA SER A 195 -29.62 13.82 15.01
C SER A 195 -30.62 13.31 16.06
N PRO A 196 -31.01 12.02 16.10
CA PRO A 196 -31.90 11.52 17.14
C PRO A 196 -31.31 11.61 18.55
N LEU A 197 -29.98 11.43 18.70
CA LEU A 197 -29.32 11.59 20.01
C LEU A 197 -29.40 13.05 20.53
N ALA A 198 -29.18 14.01 19.64
CA ALA A 198 -29.36 15.43 20.00
C ALA A 198 -30.81 15.73 20.41
N ASN A 199 -31.79 15.15 19.73
CA ASN A 199 -33.19 15.30 20.09
C ASN A 199 -33.50 14.66 21.45
N ILE A 200 -32.98 13.45 21.75
CA ILE A 200 -33.16 12.81 23.06
C ILE A 200 -32.58 13.70 24.18
N SER A 201 -31.35 14.22 23.99
CA SER A 201 -30.71 15.13 24.94
C SER A 201 -31.56 16.40 25.17
N GLY A 202 -32.01 17.05 24.07
CA GLY A 202 -32.81 18.24 24.11
C GLY A 202 -34.19 18.05 24.77
N LEU A 203 -34.85 16.91 24.47
CA LEU A 203 -36.12 16.56 25.12
C LEU A 203 -35.95 16.26 26.61
N SER A 204 -34.84 15.67 27.02
CA SER A 204 -34.51 15.45 28.42
C SER A 204 -34.34 16.78 29.17
N ASP A 205 -33.63 17.75 28.57
CA ASP A 205 -33.45 19.09 29.13
C ASP A 205 -34.82 19.82 29.27
N PHE A 206 -35.58 19.80 28.17
CA PHE A 206 -36.90 20.44 28.14
C PHE A 206 -37.87 19.83 29.17
N PHE A 207 -37.83 18.51 29.38
CA PHE A 207 -38.65 17.82 30.36
C PHE A 207 -38.27 18.26 31.81
N ILE A 208 -36.98 18.31 32.12
CA ILE A 208 -36.48 18.75 33.41
C ILE A 208 -36.86 20.22 33.66
N GLU A 209 -36.77 21.09 32.65
CA GLU A 209 -37.11 22.53 32.76
C GLU A 209 -38.58 22.74 33.06
N ILE A 210 -39.50 21.99 32.43
CA ILE A 210 -40.93 22.19 32.59
C ILE A 210 -41.49 21.47 33.82
N TYR A 211 -41.02 20.25 34.11
CA TYR A 211 -41.64 19.37 35.09
C TYR A 211 -40.76 19.10 36.31
N GLY A 212 -39.51 19.60 36.33
CA GLY A 212 -38.55 19.31 37.40
C GLY A 212 -39.04 19.59 38.82
N ASP A 213 -39.82 20.66 38.98
CA ASP A 213 -40.43 21.00 40.28
C ASP A 213 -41.66 20.14 40.62
N SER A 214 -42.17 19.36 39.66
CA SER A 214 -43.42 18.59 39.80
C SER A 214 -43.20 17.07 39.89
N ILE A 215 -41.97 16.61 39.74
CA ILE A 215 -41.58 15.18 39.76
C ILE A 215 -40.63 14.89 40.93
N ASP A 216 -40.53 13.63 41.33
CA ASP A 216 -39.63 13.23 42.39
C ASP A 216 -38.16 13.22 41.92
N GLN A 217 -37.25 13.20 42.88
CA GLN A 217 -35.83 13.22 42.63
C GLN A 217 -35.37 12.00 41.85
N GLU A 218 -35.98 10.83 42.02
CA GLU A 218 -35.65 9.61 41.33
C GLU A 218 -35.96 9.73 39.83
N ALA A 219 -37.09 10.35 39.46
CA ALA A 219 -37.43 10.61 38.05
C ALA A 219 -36.43 11.58 37.39
N ILE A 220 -35.99 12.65 38.12
CA ILE A 220 -34.97 13.57 37.62
C ILE A 220 -33.65 12.84 37.36
N GLU A 221 -33.23 11.94 38.27
CA GLU A 221 -32.02 11.14 38.12
C GLU A 221 -32.08 10.23 36.87
N VAL A 222 -33.23 9.55 36.64
CA VAL A 222 -33.43 8.71 35.46
C VAL A 222 -33.33 9.51 34.15
N ILE A 223 -33.98 10.68 34.09
CA ILE A 223 -33.92 11.54 32.90
C ILE A 223 -32.51 12.07 32.65
N THR A 224 -31.81 12.45 33.73
CA THR A 224 -30.41 12.88 33.66
C THR A 224 -29.51 11.76 33.16
N LEU A 225 -29.77 10.52 33.56
CA LEU A 225 -29.06 9.34 33.07
C LEU A 225 -29.32 9.09 31.58
N ILE A 226 -30.56 9.24 31.10
CA ILE A 226 -30.92 9.15 29.68
C ILE A 226 -30.13 10.20 28.85
N LYS A 227 -30.14 11.47 29.33
CA LYS A 227 -29.40 12.57 28.71
C LYS A 227 -27.91 12.26 28.62
N SER A 228 -27.30 11.89 29.76
CA SER A 228 -25.86 11.59 29.81
C SER A 228 -25.46 10.43 28.90
N SER A 229 -26.32 9.39 28.81
CA SER A 229 -26.13 8.26 27.89
C SER A 229 -26.19 8.69 26.42
N SER A 230 -27.13 9.60 26.09
CA SER A 230 -27.28 10.15 24.74
C SER A 230 -26.06 10.99 24.31
N VAL A 231 -25.58 11.88 25.20
CA VAL A 231 -24.38 12.67 24.98
C VAL A 231 -23.17 11.78 24.77
N LYS A 232 -23.01 10.77 25.61
CA LYS A 232 -21.90 9.82 25.51
C LYS A 232 -21.91 9.02 24.20
N LEU A 233 -23.09 8.54 23.75
CA LEU A 233 -23.19 7.84 22.49
C LEU A 233 -22.82 8.74 21.31
N LYS A 234 -23.17 10.04 21.37
CA LYS A 234 -22.74 11.04 20.39
C LYS A 234 -21.22 11.19 20.37
N GLU A 235 -20.57 11.28 21.54
CA GLU A 235 -19.09 11.35 21.64
C GLU A 235 -18.43 10.09 21.06
N MET A 236 -18.97 8.89 21.33
CA MET A 236 -18.46 7.64 20.75
C MET A 236 -18.56 7.62 19.22
N ILE A 237 -19.63 8.18 18.65
CA ILE A 237 -19.79 8.30 17.20
C ILE A 237 -18.79 9.30 16.62
N ASP A 238 -18.53 10.41 17.30
CA ASP A 238 -17.52 11.39 16.90
C ASP A 238 -16.11 10.78 16.90
N ASP A 239 -15.77 10.06 17.96
CA ASP A 239 -14.49 9.35 18.08
C ASP A 239 -14.32 8.28 16.99
N LEU A 240 -15.39 7.52 16.67
CA LEU A 240 -15.36 6.50 15.61
C LEU A 240 -15.17 7.13 14.22
N LEU A 241 -15.81 8.27 13.95
CA LEU A 241 -15.60 9.01 12.71
C LEU A 241 -14.17 9.51 12.57
N LEU A 242 -13.60 9.97 13.69
CA LEU A 242 -12.24 10.46 13.74
C LEU A 242 -11.25 9.32 13.47
N TYR A 243 -11.49 8.15 14.05
CA TYR A 243 -10.74 6.92 13.77
C TYR A 243 -10.83 6.50 12.30
N SER A 244 -12.01 6.54 11.68
CA SER A 244 -12.19 6.22 10.26
C SER A 244 -11.45 7.18 9.32
N LYS A 245 -11.25 8.45 9.73
CA LYS A 245 -10.52 9.46 8.93
C LYS A 245 -9.02 9.42 9.11
N SER A 246 -8.49 8.87 10.21
CA SER A 246 -7.05 8.80 10.47
C SER A 246 -6.30 7.91 9.47
N ASN A 247 -6.99 6.97 8.83
CA ASN A 247 -6.47 6.13 7.74
C ASN A 247 -6.11 6.89 6.43
N LEU A 248 -6.39 8.20 6.36
CA LEU A 248 -5.97 9.07 5.26
C LEU A 248 -4.69 9.79 5.67
N SER A 249 -3.55 9.12 5.54
CA SER A 249 -2.25 9.79 5.60
C SER A 249 -2.11 10.72 4.37
N ASP A 250 -2.71 11.90 4.45
CA ASP A 250 -2.40 12.99 3.54
C ASP A 250 -0.92 13.37 3.77
N LYS A 251 -0.04 12.80 2.95
CA LYS A 251 1.39 13.17 2.92
C LYS A 251 1.59 14.67 2.66
N GLU A 252 0.53 15.37 2.24
CA GLU A 252 0.52 16.81 1.96
C GLU A 252 0.45 17.70 3.21
N ASN A 253 0.17 17.17 4.40
CA ASN A 253 -0.05 17.94 5.63
C ASN A 253 1.13 17.94 6.62
N TYR A 254 2.32 17.56 6.18
CA TYR A 254 3.52 17.68 7.00
C TYR A 254 4.01 19.13 7.03
N ASN A 255 4.21 19.66 8.23
CA ASN A 255 4.64 21.04 8.46
C ASN A 255 5.70 21.10 9.57
N GLU A 256 6.49 22.16 9.56
CA GLU A 256 7.33 22.49 10.67
C GLU A 256 6.48 23.00 11.85
N VAL A 257 6.57 22.32 12.97
CA VAL A 257 5.83 22.63 14.20
C VAL A 257 6.81 23.10 15.25
N PHE A 258 6.69 24.36 15.68
CA PHE A 258 7.52 24.95 16.72
C PHE A 258 7.01 24.52 18.10
N ILE A 259 7.92 24.01 18.94
CA ILE A 259 7.55 23.51 20.27
C ILE A 259 7.04 24.64 21.18
N SER A 260 7.58 25.86 21.02
CA SER A 260 7.11 27.04 21.75
C SER A 260 5.64 27.41 21.49
N ASP A 261 5.15 27.14 20.27
CA ASP A 261 3.78 27.43 19.89
C ASP A 261 2.84 26.35 20.46
N LEU A 262 3.25 25.08 20.39
CA LEU A 262 2.52 23.98 21.06
C LEU A 262 2.39 24.23 22.58
N GLU A 263 3.48 24.63 23.24
CA GLU A 263 3.45 24.92 24.69
C GLU A 263 2.45 26.02 25.03
N LYS A 264 2.40 27.08 24.22
CA LYS A 264 1.44 28.18 24.38
C LYS A 264 0.00 27.71 24.17
N ASP A 265 -0.24 26.94 23.09
CA ASP A 265 -1.57 26.45 22.73
C ASP A 265 -2.12 25.52 23.81
N PHE A 266 -1.31 24.57 24.28
CA PHE A 266 -1.69 23.65 25.35
C PHE A 266 -1.87 24.38 26.70
N SER A 267 -0.97 25.33 27.03
CA SER A 267 -1.13 26.13 28.26
C SER A 267 -2.44 26.90 28.22
N ASN A 268 -2.80 27.53 27.11
CA ASN A 268 -4.06 28.28 26.99
C ASN A 268 -5.30 27.38 27.05
N LEU A 269 -5.27 26.20 26.42
CA LEU A 269 -6.38 25.24 26.38
C LEU A 269 -6.73 24.69 27.79
N TYR A 270 -5.72 24.50 28.62
CA TYR A 270 -5.88 23.84 29.92
C TYR A 270 -5.68 24.76 31.13
N ILE A 271 -5.51 26.09 30.92
CA ILE A 271 -5.29 27.10 31.99
C ILE A 271 -6.45 27.19 32.99
N PHE A 272 -7.67 26.82 32.56
CA PHE A 272 -8.89 26.89 33.39
C PHE A 272 -9.29 25.54 34.00
N LYS A 273 -8.52 24.47 33.78
CA LYS A 273 -8.81 23.17 34.38
C LYS A 273 -7.97 22.98 35.64
N ASP A 274 -8.65 23.19 36.77
CA ASP A 274 -8.29 22.90 38.16
C ASP A 274 -6.88 22.27 38.39
N ASN A 275 -5.94 23.12 38.83
CA ASN A 275 -4.61 22.70 39.31
C ASN A 275 -3.81 21.78 38.37
N CYS A 276 -3.99 21.91 37.05
CA CYS A 276 -3.22 21.15 36.05
C CYS A 276 -1.98 21.96 35.61
N ILE A 277 -0.81 21.36 35.75
CA ILE A 277 0.47 21.93 35.29
C ILE A 277 0.98 21.04 34.15
N ILE A 278 1.06 21.62 32.95
CA ILE A 278 1.67 20.96 31.76
C ILE A 278 3.04 21.62 31.52
N THR A 279 4.09 20.83 31.47
CA THR A 279 5.45 21.31 31.21
C THR A 279 6.00 20.65 29.95
N PHE A 280 6.56 21.48 29.07
CA PHE A 280 7.27 21.01 27.89
C PHE A 280 8.78 21.08 28.12
N LYS A 281 9.49 20.01 27.76
CA LYS A 281 10.96 19.95 27.71
C LYS A 281 11.34 19.44 26.34
N SER A 282 12.15 20.18 25.61
CA SER A 282 12.56 19.76 24.28
C SER A 282 14.04 19.97 24.05
N ALA A 283 14.68 19.01 23.39
CA ALA A 283 16.05 19.12 22.89
C ALA A 283 16.10 19.82 21.52
N VAL A 284 14.95 20.03 20.87
CA VAL A 284 14.81 20.63 19.54
C VAL A 284 13.83 21.81 19.58
N ASN A 285 14.02 22.79 18.70
CA ASN A 285 13.14 23.96 18.62
C ASN A 285 11.87 23.69 17.81
N SER A 286 11.95 22.81 16.82
CA SER A 286 10.86 22.42 15.93
C SER A 286 10.97 20.96 15.51
N ILE A 287 9.84 20.39 15.08
CA ILE A 287 9.74 19.04 14.50
C ILE A 287 8.95 19.12 13.18
N TYR A 288 9.28 18.26 12.22
CA TYR A 288 8.58 18.19 10.94
C TYR A 288 7.65 16.98 10.91
N VAL A 289 6.37 17.21 11.14
CA VAL A 289 5.35 16.16 11.33
C VAL A 289 3.99 16.61 10.76
N ASN A 290 3.03 15.70 10.66
CA ASN A 290 1.64 16.08 10.45
C ASN A 290 1.11 16.78 11.71
N LYS A 291 0.96 18.12 11.63
CA LYS A 291 0.59 18.96 12.78
C LYS A 291 -0.72 18.51 13.42
N GLY A 292 -1.76 18.27 12.61
CA GLY A 292 -3.07 17.89 13.12
C GLY A 292 -3.06 16.56 13.86
N ALA A 293 -2.40 15.55 13.29
CA ALA A 293 -2.25 14.24 13.92
C ALA A 293 -1.42 14.34 15.22
N PHE A 294 -0.33 15.13 15.21
CA PHE A 294 0.50 15.32 16.40
C PHE A 294 -0.25 16.01 17.55
N GLU A 295 -0.97 17.09 17.25
CA GLU A 295 -1.82 17.78 18.24
C GLU A 295 -2.91 16.85 18.79
N GLN A 296 -3.50 16.02 17.95
CA GLN A 296 -4.51 15.04 18.37
C GLN A 296 -3.94 13.94 19.26
N ILE A 297 -2.75 13.41 18.97
CA ILE A 297 -2.03 12.47 19.84
C ILE A 297 -1.83 13.09 21.22
N LEU A 298 -1.27 14.30 21.29
CA LEU A 298 -1.01 14.98 22.54
C LEU A 298 -2.30 15.28 23.30
N ASN A 299 -3.35 15.78 22.64
CA ASN A 299 -4.64 16.05 23.24
C ASN A 299 -5.28 14.81 23.88
N ASN A 300 -5.24 13.66 23.18
CA ASN A 300 -5.75 12.40 23.72
C ASN A 300 -4.98 11.96 24.98
N LEU A 301 -3.64 12.05 24.97
CA LEU A 301 -2.82 11.65 26.11
C LEU A 301 -2.98 12.61 27.29
N VAL A 302 -3.02 13.92 27.05
CA VAL A 302 -3.20 14.95 28.08
C VAL A 302 -4.60 14.85 28.71
N THR A 303 -5.65 14.71 27.90
CA THR A 303 -7.02 14.55 28.42
C THR A 303 -7.18 13.28 29.24
N ASN A 304 -6.54 12.17 28.83
CA ASN A 304 -6.52 10.95 29.62
C ASN A 304 -5.79 11.15 30.95
N ALA A 305 -4.64 11.82 30.96
CA ALA A 305 -3.91 12.14 32.18
C ALA A 305 -4.76 12.97 33.18
N ILE A 306 -5.56 13.92 32.69
CA ILE A 306 -6.48 14.73 33.50
C ILE A 306 -7.65 13.88 34.02
N LYS A 307 -8.28 13.07 33.14
CA LYS A 307 -9.45 12.25 33.50
C LYS A 307 -9.12 11.19 34.55
N TYR A 308 -7.96 10.57 34.47
CA TYR A 308 -7.55 9.46 35.34
C TYR A 308 -6.53 9.87 36.41
N SER A 309 -6.63 11.10 36.89
CA SER A 309 -5.86 11.59 38.04
C SER A 309 -6.71 11.62 39.30
N ASP A 310 -6.15 11.13 40.40
CA ASP A 310 -6.70 11.20 41.77
C ASP A 310 -5.99 12.23 42.63
N THR A 311 -5.03 12.98 42.07
CA THR A 311 -4.23 13.96 42.77
C THR A 311 -4.89 15.37 42.77
N GLU A 312 -4.65 16.16 43.84
CA GLU A 312 -5.08 17.58 43.88
C GLU A 312 -4.35 18.44 42.85
N LYS A 313 -3.08 18.10 42.54
CA LYS A 313 -2.26 18.77 41.53
C LYS A 313 -1.89 17.78 40.41
N ILE A 314 -2.49 17.96 39.25
CA ILE A 314 -2.20 17.20 38.09
C ILE A 314 -0.90 17.73 37.46
N GLN A 315 0.07 16.86 37.28
CA GLN A 315 1.35 17.18 36.65
C GLN A 315 1.51 16.36 35.40
N ILE A 316 1.71 17.02 34.27
CA ILE A 316 1.95 16.37 32.97
C ILE A 316 3.24 16.94 32.41
N GLU A 317 4.19 16.07 32.16
CA GLU A 317 5.47 16.43 31.54
C GLU A 317 5.54 15.85 30.13
N ILE A 318 5.78 16.69 29.13
CA ILE A 318 5.95 16.32 27.73
C ILE A 318 7.41 16.57 27.38
N VAL A 319 8.14 15.48 27.05
CA VAL A 319 9.57 15.55 26.68
C VAL A 319 9.71 15.15 25.22
N ILE A 320 10.34 16.02 24.41
CA ILE A 320 10.59 15.79 22.99
C ILE A 320 12.08 15.74 22.74
N THR A 321 12.54 14.62 22.17
CA THR A 321 13.93 14.40 21.75
C THR A 321 13.97 13.89 20.33
N GLU A 322 15.14 13.88 19.70
CA GLU A 322 15.31 13.31 18.38
C GLU A 322 16.53 12.39 18.32
N ASP A 323 16.46 11.40 17.44
CA ASP A 323 17.61 10.61 17.00
C ASP A 323 17.78 10.75 15.47
N LEU A 324 18.55 9.86 14.85
CA LEU A 324 18.82 9.92 13.40
C LEU A 324 17.57 9.74 12.54
N ASP A 325 16.64 8.90 12.99
CA ASP A 325 15.51 8.44 12.19
C ASP A 325 14.15 8.85 12.77
N PHE A 326 14.08 9.18 14.06
CA PHE A 326 12.82 9.43 14.76
C PHE A 326 12.86 10.65 15.67
N TYR A 327 11.71 11.31 15.81
CA TYR A 327 11.39 12.12 16.97
C TYR A 327 10.83 11.18 18.04
N MET A 328 11.32 11.27 19.27
CA MET A 328 10.81 10.52 20.41
C MET A 328 10.09 11.48 21.35
N VAL A 329 8.83 11.20 21.60
CA VAL A 329 7.97 12.00 22.48
C VAL A 329 7.55 11.15 23.68
N THR A 330 7.73 11.72 24.86
CA THR A 330 7.35 11.09 26.13
C THR A 330 6.33 11.97 26.83
N VAL A 331 5.17 11.43 27.19
CA VAL A 331 4.14 12.09 28.01
C VAL A 331 4.06 11.33 29.32
N THR A 332 4.35 12.03 30.44
CA THR A 332 4.34 11.45 31.78
C THR A 332 3.30 12.16 32.65
N ASP A 333 2.45 11.42 33.31
CA ASP A 333 1.47 11.90 34.27
C ASP A 333 1.73 11.34 35.69
N ASN A 334 1.15 12.00 36.69
CA ASN A 334 1.15 11.60 38.09
C ASN A 334 -0.18 10.99 38.53
N GLY A 335 -0.98 10.42 37.62
CA GLY A 335 -2.30 9.86 37.90
C GLY A 335 -2.30 8.51 38.59
N ILE A 336 -3.45 7.84 38.57
CA ILE A 336 -3.67 6.53 39.27
C ILE A 336 -2.80 5.38 38.77
N GLY A 337 -2.26 5.50 37.54
CA GLY A 337 -1.49 4.45 36.88
C GLY A 337 -2.35 3.29 36.34
N ILE A 338 -1.70 2.36 35.65
CA ILE A 338 -2.32 1.24 34.92
C ILE A 338 -1.74 -0.09 35.39
N LEU A 339 -2.61 -1.05 35.71
CA LEU A 339 -2.22 -2.41 36.06
C LEU A 339 -1.41 -3.06 34.93
N LYS A 340 -0.37 -3.82 35.25
CA LYS A 340 0.56 -4.44 34.29
C LYS A 340 -0.15 -5.33 33.28
N GLU A 341 -1.17 -6.06 33.72
CA GLU A 341 -1.98 -6.95 32.87
C GLU A 341 -2.75 -6.21 31.78
N ASN A 342 -3.16 -4.97 32.04
CA ASN A 342 -3.95 -4.13 31.14
C ASN A 342 -3.08 -3.36 30.13
N GLN A 343 -1.79 -3.12 30.44
CA GLN A 343 -0.90 -2.29 29.60
C GLN A 343 -0.72 -2.79 28.16
N LYS A 344 -0.99 -4.06 27.91
CA LYS A 344 -0.92 -4.62 26.56
C LYS A 344 -2.14 -4.29 25.70
N ASN A 345 -3.31 -4.17 26.34
CA ASN A 345 -4.60 -4.09 25.63
C ASN A 345 -5.21 -2.68 25.64
N ILE A 346 -4.57 -1.70 26.31
CA ILE A 346 -5.11 -0.32 26.41
C ILE A 346 -5.23 0.39 25.06
N PHE A 347 -4.54 -0.11 24.04
CA PHE A 347 -4.59 0.44 22.69
C PHE A 347 -5.61 -0.27 21.79
N ASP A 348 -6.29 -1.31 22.31
CA ASP A 348 -7.34 -2.01 21.55
C ASP A 348 -8.65 -1.20 21.63
N LEU A 349 -9.39 -1.19 20.51
CA LEU A 349 -10.67 -0.48 20.39
C LEU A 349 -11.65 -0.92 21.49
N PHE A 350 -12.37 0.05 22.06
CA PHE A 350 -13.40 -0.15 23.10
C PHE A 350 -12.86 -0.71 24.42
N THR A 351 -11.54 -0.72 24.62
CA THR A 351 -10.95 -1.16 25.90
C THR A 351 -11.08 -0.08 26.96
N ILE A 352 -11.79 -0.39 28.02
CA ILE A 352 -12.00 0.47 29.18
C ILE A 352 -11.53 -0.29 30.42
N ILE A 353 -10.55 0.27 31.16
CA ILE A 353 -9.98 -0.37 32.34
C ILE A 353 -10.71 0.04 33.62
N ASN A 354 -10.94 1.35 33.74
CA ASN A 354 -11.65 1.91 34.90
C ASN A 354 -13.11 2.19 34.53
N SER A 355 -14.01 1.80 35.44
CA SER A 355 -15.45 2.00 35.24
C SER A 355 -15.83 3.49 35.09
N GLU A 356 -15.11 4.39 35.76
CA GLU A 356 -15.37 5.83 35.82
C GLU A 356 -14.06 6.61 35.92
N ASP A 357 -14.05 7.84 35.39
CA ASP A 357 -12.97 8.80 35.57
C ASP A 357 -13.20 9.63 36.86
N ARG A 358 -12.33 10.61 37.15
CA ARG A 358 -12.47 11.51 38.33
C ARG A 358 -13.77 12.33 38.34
N PHE A 359 -14.48 12.41 37.25
CA PHE A 359 -15.75 13.14 37.10
C PHE A 359 -16.96 12.19 37.13
N GLY A 360 -16.76 10.89 37.39
CA GLY A 360 -17.82 9.87 37.36
C GLY A 360 -18.27 9.49 35.95
N VAL A 361 -17.48 9.83 34.92
CA VAL A 361 -17.82 9.58 33.53
C VAL A 361 -17.04 8.34 33.00
N LYS A 362 -17.75 7.43 32.40
CA LYS A 362 -17.15 6.26 31.79
C LYS A 362 -16.54 6.62 30.42
N GLY A 363 -15.26 6.32 30.16
CA GLY A 363 -14.60 6.59 28.91
C GLY A 363 -15.21 5.86 27.70
N THR A 364 -14.81 6.22 26.47
CA THR A 364 -15.25 5.59 25.20
C THR A 364 -14.40 4.39 24.81
N GLY A 365 -13.13 4.33 25.29
CA GLY A 365 -12.17 3.29 24.93
C GLY A 365 -11.62 3.40 23.50
N ILE A 366 -11.79 4.55 22.83
CA ILE A 366 -11.36 4.79 21.45
C ILE A 366 -10.10 5.66 21.40
N GLY A 367 -9.92 6.59 22.34
CA GLY A 367 -8.86 7.61 22.29
C GLY A 367 -7.44 7.06 22.18
N LEU A 368 -7.08 6.01 22.95
CA LEU A 368 -5.74 5.40 22.85
C LEU A 368 -5.56 4.56 21.58
N ALA A 369 -6.62 3.97 21.05
CA ALA A 369 -6.57 3.28 19.75
C ALA A 369 -6.28 4.28 18.61
N ILE A 370 -6.92 5.46 18.63
CA ILE A 370 -6.61 6.57 17.71
C ILE A 370 -5.14 7.00 17.83
N VAL A 371 -4.64 7.14 19.07
CA VAL A 371 -3.23 7.52 19.29
C VAL A 371 -2.28 6.50 18.65
N LYS A 372 -2.54 5.21 18.85
CA LYS A 372 -1.71 4.15 18.24
C LYS A 372 -1.72 4.24 16.72
N GLU A 373 -2.88 4.36 16.12
CA GLU A 373 -3.05 4.45 14.66
C GLU A 373 -2.34 5.68 14.08
N LEU A 374 -2.55 6.88 14.65
CA LEU A 374 -1.89 8.11 14.21
C LEU A 374 -0.36 8.05 14.33
N VAL A 375 0.16 7.35 15.32
CA VAL A 375 1.60 7.11 15.49
C VAL A 375 2.12 6.13 14.44
N GLU A 376 1.41 5.02 14.21
CA GLU A 376 1.78 4.00 13.22
C GLU A 376 1.71 4.57 11.78
N ASP A 377 0.73 5.41 11.47
CA ASP A 377 0.61 6.10 10.17
C ASP A 377 1.78 7.07 9.91
N GLN A 378 2.37 7.63 10.95
CA GLN A 378 3.58 8.45 10.85
C GLN A 378 4.88 7.61 10.95
N GLY A 379 4.80 6.28 10.75
CA GLY A 379 5.93 5.37 10.72
C GLY A 379 6.57 5.14 12.09
N GLY A 380 5.87 5.45 13.18
CA GLY A 380 6.35 5.32 14.54
C GLY A 380 5.79 4.13 15.29
N THR A 381 6.07 4.09 16.58
CA THR A 381 5.56 3.09 17.53
C THR A 381 5.18 3.75 18.84
N ILE A 382 4.24 3.17 19.59
CA ILE A 382 3.85 3.64 20.92
C ILE A 382 3.98 2.53 21.97
N SER A 383 4.38 2.92 23.17
CA SER A 383 4.48 2.04 24.35
C SER A 383 4.07 2.77 25.61
N VAL A 384 3.72 2.00 26.66
CA VAL A 384 3.36 2.53 27.98
C VAL A 384 4.16 1.85 29.08
N TYR A 385 4.59 2.64 30.01
CA TYR A 385 5.19 2.20 31.29
C TYR A 385 4.40 2.85 32.42
N SER A 386 3.74 2.04 33.24
CA SER A 386 2.89 2.57 34.31
C SER A 386 2.96 1.70 35.57
N LYS A 387 2.74 2.34 36.69
CA LYS A 387 2.63 1.68 37.99
C LYS A 387 1.49 2.30 38.77
N VAL A 388 0.58 1.47 39.29
CA VAL A 388 -0.55 1.92 40.12
C VAL A 388 -0.06 2.81 41.27
N GLY A 389 -0.71 3.96 41.42
CA GLY A 389 -0.41 5.01 42.41
C GLY A 389 0.86 5.83 42.11
N LYS A 390 1.45 5.70 40.90
CA LYS A 390 2.66 6.45 40.48
C LYS A 390 2.51 7.15 39.14
N GLY A 391 1.34 7.01 38.49
CA GLY A 391 1.08 7.57 37.17
C GLY A 391 1.54 6.68 36.00
N SER A 392 1.49 7.25 34.80
CA SER A 392 1.83 6.56 33.56
C SER A 392 2.83 7.36 32.74
N LYS A 393 3.61 6.67 31.94
CA LYS A 393 4.57 7.21 30.98
C LYS A 393 4.29 6.59 29.62
N PHE A 394 3.73 7.36 28.71
CA PHE A 394 3.56 7.00 27.32
C PHE A 394 4.77 7.47 26.52
N ILE A 395 5.33 6.59 25.70
CA ILE A 395 6.48 6.88 24.83
C ILE A 395 6.06 6.53 23.41
N PHE A 396 6.15 7.51 22.52
CA PHE A 396 5.91 7.24 21.10
C PHE A 396 6.99 7.87 20.22
N THR A 397 7.15 7.30 19.03
CA THR A 397 8.09 7.76 18.03
C THR A 397 7.34 8.26 16.79
N LEU A 398 7.92 9.20 16.05
CA LEU A 398 7.42 9.66 14.75
C LEU A 398 8.60 9.67 13.80
N ALA A 399 8.44 9.11 12.59
CA ALA A 399 9.51 9.06 11.62
C ALA A 399 9.93 10.47 11.18
N ARG A 400 11.24 10.72 11.16
CA ARG A 400 11.81 11.93 10.55
C ARG A 400 11.85 11.72 9.05
N ASN A 401 10.91 12.30 8.32
CA ASN A 401 11.00 12.34 6.87
C ASN A 401 12.21 13.20 6.49
N LYS A 402 13.32 12.55 6.16
CA LYS A 402 14.45 13.20 5.49
C LYS A 402 14.06 13.39 4.03
N TYR A 403 13.81 14.64 3.62
CA TYR A 403 13.81 15.05 2.22
C TYR A 403 15.23 15.28 1.74
#